data_d514d7c3e48b6297ad0044fb84d2eb43
#
_entry.id   d514d7c3e48b6297ad0044fb84d2eb43
#
_cell.length_a   1.000
_cell.length_b   1.000
_cell.length_c   1.000
_cell.angle_alpha   90.00
_cell.angle_beta   90.00
_cell.angle_gamma   90.00
#
_symmetry.space_group_name_H-M   'P 1'
#
loop_
_entity.id
_entity.type
_entity.pdbx_description
1 polymer ?
#
loop_
_entity_poly.entity_id
_entity_poly.type
_entity_poly.pdbx_seq_one_letter_code
_entity_poly.pdbx_strand_id
1 'polypeptide(L)'
;MIFQDPMTSLNPVLTVGDQIAEVVRHHLKYNKQKARERAIELLDLVGISNPRGRVDQYPFELSGGMRQRVLIASALACEPALLIADEPTTALDVTIQAQILDLIADLQQQLGISVVLITHDLGVVAGVCDRVLVMYSGRIVEEANIYDLYAKPQHPYAQGLLRSTPHFEIDVERLELIPGSPPDMKIEVAGCSFAPRCNESTDRCRSERPTLQMLGNGQVACWNPLKGMQ
;
A
#
# COMPACT_ATOMS: atom_id res chain seq x y z
N MET A 1 2.07 -4.96 10.88
CA MET A 1 1.18 -4.29 9.91
C MET A 1 1.08 -2.81 10.27
N ILE A 2 1.13 -1.91 9.29
CA ILE A 2 0.87 -0.48 9.42
C ILE A 2 -0.57 -0.26 8.94
N PHE A 3 -1.41 0.37 9.77
CA PHE A 3 -2.81 0.63 9.46
C PHE A 3 -2.98 1.98 8.77
N GLN A 4 -4.07 2.14 8.04
CA GLN A 4 -4.38 3.25 7.14
C GLN A 4 -4.38 4.63 7.83
N ASP A 5 -4.89 4.75 9.04
CA ASP A 5 -5.05 6.05 9.71
C ASP A 5 -4.28 6.09 11.04
N PRO A 6 -3.21 6.91 11.13
CA PRO A 6 -2.44 7.06 12.36
C PRO A 6 -3.21 7.73 13.49
N MET A 7 -4.29 8.47 13.17
CA MET A 7 -5.09 9.16 14.19
C MET A 7 -5.96 8.21 14.99
N THR A 8 -6.45 7.16 14.34
CA THR A 8 -7.31 6.14 14.97
C THR A 8 -6.55 4.92 15.45
N SER A 9 -5.33 4.69 14.94
CA SER A 9 -4.51 3.52 15.26
C SER A 9 -3.70 3.66 16.53
N LEU A 10 -3.36 4.90 16.92
CA LEU A 10 -2.67 5.18 18.19
C LEU A 10 -3.67 5.50 19.30
N ASN A 11 -3.49 4.89 20.46
CA ASN A 11 -4.30 5.19 21.63
C ASN A 11 -3.92 6.58 22.20
N PRO A 12 -4.83 7.58 22.20
CA PRO A 12 -4.49 8.95 22.58
C PRO A 12 -4.17 9.14 24.07
N VAL A 13 -4.53 8.18 24.93
CA VAL A 13 -4.31 8.26 26.39
C VAL A 13 -3.08 7.49 26.87
N LEU A 14 -2.31 6.89 25.96
CA LEU A 14 -1.05 6.23 26.23
C LEU A 14 0.09 6.97 25.54
N THR A 15 1.27 6.98 26.16
CA THR A 15 2.47 7.53 25.50
C THR A 15 2.88 6.67 24.33
N VAL A 16 3.59 7.25 23.37
CA VAL A 16 4.04 6.48 22.19
C VAL A 16 5.04 5.38 22.58
N GLY A 17 5.86 5.64 23.59
CA GLY A 17 6.79 4.64 24.12
C GLY A 17 6.09 3.48 24.82
N ASP A 18 5.03 3.75 25.57
CA ASP A 18 4.26 2.68 26.24
C ASP A 18 3.57 1.78 25.20
N GLN A 19 3.02 2.35 24.13
CA GLN A 19 2.37 1.57 23.06
C GLN A 19 3.37 0.65 22.33
N ILE A 20 4.56 1.14 21.99
CA ILE A 20 5.61 0.32 21.38
C ILE A 20 6.12 -0.73 22.38
N ALA A 21 6.37 -0.32 23.63
CA ALA A 21 6.87 -1.20 24.68
C ALA A 21 5.86 -2.32 25.05
N GLU A 22 4.56 -2.05 24.94
CA GLU A 22 3.51 -3.06 25.16
C GLU A 22 3.64 -4.21 24.15
N VAL A 23 3.80 -3.90 22.85
CA VAL A 23 4.01 -4.90 21.80
C VAL A 23 5.25 -5.75 22.10
N VAL A 24 6.37 -5.12 22.44
CA VAL A 24 7.63 -5.79 22.77
C VAL A 24 7.48 -6.68 24.01
N ARG A 25 6.82 -6.19 25.05
CA ARG A 25 6.58 -6.97 26.27
C ARG A 25 5.68 -8.16 26.03
N HIS A 26 4.63 -7.97 25.25
CA HIS A 26 3.67 -9.03 24.96
C HIS A 26 4.30 -10.18 24.16
N HIS A 27 5.02 -9.87 23.10
CA HIS A 27 5.55 -10.86 22.18
C HIS A 27 6.96 -11.35 22.53
N LEU A 28 7.87 -10.46 22.91
CA LEU A 28 9.27 -10.81 23.22
C LEU A 28 9.52 -11.08 24.71
N LYS A 29 8.50 -10.89 25.56
CA LYS A 29 8.57 -11.12 27.03
C LYS A 29 9.64 -10.28 27.71
N TYR A 30 9.98 -9.11 27.15
CA TYR A 30 10.94 -8.20 27.78
C TYR A 30 10.36 -7.61 29.07
N ASN A 31 11.23 -7.33 30.04
CA ASN A 31 10.87 -6.54 31.23
C ASN A 31 10.59 -5.06 30.82
N LYS A 32 9.99 -4.29 31.75
CA LYS A 32 9.57 -2.91 31.48
C LYS A 32 10.72 -2.01 30.99
N GLN A 33 11.89 -2.13 31.61
CA GLN A 33 13.06 -1.31 31.30
C GLN A 33 13.59 -1.64 29.88
N LYS A 34 13.82 -2.92 29.58
CA LYS A 34 14.32 -3.38 28.28
C LYS A 34 13.33 -3.05 27.17
N ALA A 35 12.02 -3.17 27.41
CA ALA A 35 11.00 -2.82 26.43
C ALA A 35 10.98 -1.31 26.15
N ARG A 36 11.19 -0.46 27.17
CA ARG A 36 11.31 0.99 26.98
C ARG A 36 12.57 1.35 26.18
N GLU A 37 13.70 0.74 26.46
CA GLU A 37 14.94 0.95 25.71
C GLU A 37 14.75 0.56 24.25
N ARG A 38 14.10 -0.58 23.99
CA ARG A 38 13.75 -1.02 22.64
C ARG A 38 12.81 -0.03 21.94
N ALA A 39 11.84 0.55 22.64
CA ALA A 39 10.98 1.58 22.06
C ALA A 39 11.78 2.82 21.64
N ILE A 40 12.77 3.25 22.44
CA ILE A 40 13.64 4.37 22.10
C ILE A 40 14.49 4.05 20.86
N GLU A 41 15.07 2.84 20.77
CA GLU A 41 15.82 2.39 19.59
C GLU A 41 14.96 2.39 18.33
N LEU A 42 13.72 1.93 18.42
CA LEU A 42 12.79 1.90 17.31
C LEU A 42 12.35 3.29 16.86
N LEU A 43 12.15 4.22 17.80
CA LEU A 43 11.87 5.63 17.47
C LEU A 43 13.06 6.29 16.77
N ASP A 44 14.28 5.95 17.14
CA ASP A 44 15.50 6.41 16.47
C ASP A 44 15.61 5.82 15.07
N LEU A 45 15.38 4.51 14.93
CA LEU A 45 15.42 3.78 13.67
C LEU A 45 14.47 4.38 12.60
N VAL A 46 13.29 4.85 13.03
CA VAL A 46 12.33 5.49 12.11
C VAL A 46 12.59 7.01 11.95
N GLY A 47 13.71 7.52 12.45
CA GLY A 47 14.13 8.91 12.27
C GLY A 47 13.34 9.94 13.10
N ILE A 48 12.86 9.57 14.28
CA ILE A 48 12.29 10.54 15.24
C ILE A 48 13.43 11.23 15.97
N SER A 49 13.56 12.56 15.81
CA SER A 49 14.56 13.35 16.49
C SER A 49 14.35 13.35 18.02
N ASN A 50 15.42 13.22 18.80
CA ASN A 50 15.40 13.15 20.26
C ASN A 50 14.44 12.06 20.80
N PRO A 51 14.64 10.77 20.45
CA PRO A 51 13.70 9.69 20.81
C PRO A 51 13.54 9.52 22.32
N ARG A 52 14.59 9.77 23.11
CA ARG A 52 14.53 9.71 24.59
C ARG A 52 13.61 10.78 25.18
N GLY A 53 13.55 11.96 24.60
CA GLY A 53 12.65 13.03 25.05
C GLY A 53 11.22 12.85 24.55
N ARG A 54 11.04 12.12 23.44
CA ARG A 54 9.71 11.94 22.81
C ARG A 54 9.00 10.66 23.20
N VAL A 55 9.70 9.68 23.75
CA VAL A 55 9.13 8.40 24.16
C VAL A 55 7.99 8.53 25.18
N ASP A 56 7.98 9.61 25.96
CA ASP A 56 6.95 9.93 26.97
C ASP A 56 5.85 10.87 26.44
N GLN A 57 5.91 11.28 25.17
CA GLN A 57 4.88 12.11 24.54
C GLN A 57 3.65 11.29 24.19
N TYR A 58 2.51 11.98 24.15
CA TYR A 58 1.25 11.42 23.68
C TYR A 58 1.09 11.65 22.17
N PRO A 59 0.27 10.85 21.48
CA PRO A 59 0.07 11.01 20.03
C PRO A 59 -0.35 12.42 19.61
N PHE A 60 -1.17 13.12 20.40
CA PHE A 60 -1.64 14.46 20.06
C PHE A 60 -0.54 15.55 20.12
N GLU A 61 0.60 15.28 20.76
CA GLU A 61 1.77 16.17 20.82
C GLU A 61 2.68 16.02 19.56
N LEU A 62 2.39 15.04 18.69
CA LEU A 62 3.19 14.72 17.52
C LEU A 62 2.48 15.18 16.23
N SER A 63 3.28 15.56 15.21
CA SER A 63 2.75 15.80 13.86
C SER A 63 2.24 14.52 13.21
N GLY A 64 1.46 14.64 12.13
CA GLY A 64 0.95 13.48 11.37
C GLY A 64 2.06 12.54 10.91
N GLY A 65 3.11 13.06 10.31
CA GLY A 65 4.26 12.27 9.87
C GLY A 65 5.01 11.62 11.02
N MET A 66 5.10 12.25 12.20
CA MET A 66 5.69 11.64 13.38
C MET A 66 4.83 10.50 13.94
N ARG A 67 3.50 10.65 13.95
CA ARG A 67 2.58 9.55 14.33
C ARG A 67 2.72 8.37 13.40
N GLN A 68 2.84 8.62 12.10
CA GLN A 68 3.06 7.56 11.12
C GLN A 68 4.38 6.82 11.38
N ARG A 69 5.47 7.54 11.69
CA ARG A 69 6.75 6.94 12.07
C ARG A 69 6.63 6.09 13.34
N VAL A 70 5.83 6.50 14.32
CA VAL A 70 5.54 5.70 15.54
C VAL A 70 4.81 4.41 15.18
N LEU A 71 3.84 4.44 14.25
CA LEU A 71 3.16 3.21 13.78
C LEU A 71 4.12 2.27 13.06
N ILE A 72 5.02 2.81 12.23
CA ILE A 72 6.07 2.02 11.59
C ILE A 72 6.97 1.38 12.64
N ALA A 73 7.43 2.14 13.66
CA ALA A 73 8.22 1.64 14.78
C ALA A 73 7.51 0.49 15.51
N SER A 74 6.22 0.64 15.79
CA SER A 74 5.40 -0.40 16.43
C SER A 74 5.28 -1.65 15.57
N ALA A 75 5.12 -1.50 14.25
CA ALA A 75 5.03 -2.62 13.33
C ALA A 75 6.35 -3.41 13.23
N LEU A 76 7.49 -2.73 13.43
CA LEU A 76 8.83 -3.32 13.41
C LEU A 76 9.28 -3.86 14.79
N ALA A 77 8.52 -3.64 15.84
CA ALA A 77 8.92 -3.91 17.23
C ALA A 77 9.40 -5.34 17.48
N CYS A 78 8.82 -6.31 16.76
CA CYS A 78 9.14 -7.74 16.90
C CYS A 78 9.95 -8.30 15.71
N GLU A 79 10.67 -7.48 14.99
CA GLU A 79 11.54 -7.87 13.87
C GLU A 79 10.84 -8.79 12.84
N PRO A 80 9.75 -8.33 12.24
CA PRO A 80 8.97 -9.16 11.32
C PRO A 80 9.75 -9.46 10.03
N ALA A 81 9.53 -10.63 9.45
CA ALA A 81 10.04 -10.95 8.11
C ALA A 81 9.23 -10.28 6.98
N LEU A 82 7.97 -9.90 7.26
CA LEU A 82 7.05 -9.27 6.34
C LEU A 82 6.36 -8.06 6.98
N LEU A 83 6.45 -6.91 6.34
CA LEU A 83 5.73 -5.69 6.70
C LEU A 83 4.56 -5.48 5.72
N ILE A 84 3.34 -5.41 6.22
CA ILE A 84 2.17 -5.02 5.44
C ILE A 84 1.87 -3.55 5.77
N ALA A 85 1.90 -2.70 4.76
CA ALA A 85 1.61 -1.27 4.85
C ALA A 85 0.31 -0.97 4.09
N ASP A 86 -0.77 -0.73 4.84
CA ASP A 86 -2.10 -0.46 4.29
C ASP A 86 -2.31 1.05 4.22
N GLU A 87 -2.22 1.59 3.00
CA GLU A 87 -2.29 3.02 2.69
C GLU A 87 -1.46 3.90 3.65
N PRO A 88 -0.15 3.63 3.82
CA PRO A 88 0.64 4.23 4.90
C PRO A 88 0.86 5.74 4.76
N THR A 89 0.40 6.35 3.68
CA THR A 89 0.57 7.77 3.39
C THR A 89 -0.74 8.53 3.28
N THR A 90 -1.88 7.87 3.49
CA THR A 90 -3.20 8.52 3.49
C THR A 90 -3.26 9.62 4.54
N ALA A 91 -3.85 10.76 4.18
CA ALA A 91 -3.98 11.97 5.00
C ALA A 91 -2.65 12.69 5.35
N LEU A 92 -1.55 12.39 4.65
CA LEU A 92 -0.30 13.13 4.74
C LEU A 92 -0.14 14.06 3.53
N ASP A 93 0.58 15.17 3.72
CA ASP A 93 0.98 16.00 2.59
C ASP A 93 2.02 15.30 1.71
N VAL A 94 2.12 15.72 0.44
CA VAL A 94 2.96 15.08 -0.58
C VAL A 94 4.43 14.95 -0.16
N THR A 95 4.94 15.94 0.54
CA THR A 95 6.34 15.95 1.00
C THR A 95 6.56 14.90 2.08
N ILE A 96 5.68 14.81 3.06
CA ILE A 96 5.75 13.80 4.12
C ILE A 96 5.45 12.41 3.56
N GLN A 97 4.54 12.29 2.59
CA GLN A 97 4.28 11.03 1.88
C GLN A 97 5.58 10.46 1.27
N ALA A 98 6.33 11.27 0.51
CA ALA A 98 7.61 10.84 -0.06
C ALA A 98 8.59 10.38 1.03
N GLN A 99 8.73 11.14 2.12
CA GLN A 99 9.61 10.78 3.24
C GLN A 99 9.23 9.47 3.94
N ILE A 100 7.95 9.15 4.03
CA ILE A 100 7.48 7.87 4.62
C ILE A 100 7.77 6.69 3.69
N LEU A 101 7.63 6.89 2.39
CA LEU A 101 7.94 5.84 1.40
C LEU A 101 9.44 5.56 1.33
N ASP A 102 10.27 6.61 1.31
CA ASP A 102 11.73 6.48 1.38
C ASP A 102 12.14 5.75 2.66
N LEU A 103 11.56 6.12 3.82
CA LEU A 103 11.80 5.42 5.07
C LEU A 103 11.46 3.93 5.00
N ILE A 104 10.32 3.56 4.39
CA ILE A 104 9.94 2.14 4.24
C ILE A 104 10.93 1.39 3.34
N ALA A 105 11.39 2.02 2.26
CA ALA A 105 12.38 1.44 1.36
C ALA A 105 13.74 1.26 2.04
N ASP A 106 14.20 2.25 2.79
CA ASP A 106 15.44 2.17 3.58
C ASP A 106 15.38 1.05 4.62
N LEU A 107 14.26 0.95 5.35
CA LEU A 107 14.03 -0.09 6.35
C LEU A 107 13.96 -1.48 5.71
N GLN A 108 13.36 -1.61 4.52
CA GLN A 108 13.35 -2.86 3.75
C GLN A 108 14.78 -3.34 3.46
N GLN A 109 15.63 -2.44 2.96
CA GLN A 109 17.02 -2.76 2.64
C GLN A 109 17.86 -3.03 3.89
N GLN A 110 17.74 -2.17 4.91
CA GLN A 110 18.52 -2.27 6.14
C GLN A 110 18.22 -3.53 6.96
N LEU A 111 16.94 -3.91 7.04
CA LEU A 111 16.46 -5.03 7.85
C LEU A 111 16.31 -6.32 7.05
N GLY A 112 16.38 -6.28 5.71
CA GLY A 112 16.19 -7.45 4.84
C GLY A 112 14.77 -8.03 4.90
N ILE A 113 13.76 -7.19 5.16
CA ILE A 113 12.36 -7.60 5.25
C ILE A 113 11.65 -7.51 3.90
N SER A 114 10.58 -8.29 3.73
CA SER A 114 9.66 -8.10 2.60
C SER A 114 8.60 -7.07 2.95
N VAL A 115 8.14 -6.29 1.94
CA VAL A 115 7.09 -5.28 2.13
C VAL A 115 5.94 -5.57 1.16
N VAL A 116 4.71 -5.57 1.68
CA VAL A 116 3.47 -5.49 0.89
C VAL A 116 2.88 -4.10 1.10
N LEU A 117 2.92 -3.29 0.05
CA LEU A 117 2.35 -1.94 0.04
C LEU A 117 0.96 -1.99 -0.59
N ILE A 118 -0.07 -1.59 0.14
CA ILE A 118 -1.43 -1.42 -0.38
C ILE A 118 -1.65 0.08 -0.59
N THR A 119 -1.99 0.48 -1.80
CA THR A 119 -2.23 1.88 -2.15
C THR A 119 -3.16 1.99 -3.35
N HIS A 120 -3.85 3.10 -3.46
CA HIS A 120 -4.58 3.50 -4.66
C HIS A 120 -3.79 4.47 -5.56
N ASP A 121 -2.61 4.90 -5.14
CA ASP A 121 -1.75 5.83 -5.86
C ASP A 121 -0.70 5.08 -6.70
N LEU A 122 -0.94 5.00 -8.01
CA LEU A 122 -0.01 4.36 -8.93
C LEU A 122 1.32 5.12 -9.06
N GLY A 123 1.34 6.45 -8.87
CA GLY A 123 2.57 7.22 -8.88
C GLY A 123 3.56 6.78 -7.81
N VAL A 124 3.03 6.42 -6.64
CA VAL A 124 3.80 5.83 -5.54
C VAL A 124 4.38 4.47 -5.90
N VAL A 125 3.57 3.61 -6.51
CA VAL A 125 3.95 2.22 -6.86
C VAL A 125 5.16 2.19 -7.79
N ALA A 126 5.21 3.11 -8.75
CA ALA A 126 6.28 3.18 -9.76
C ALA A 126 7.69 3.34 -9.18
N GLY A 127 7.81 4.04 -8.05
CA GLY A 127 9.10 4.35 -7.42
C GLY A 127 9.57 3.36 -6.37
N VAL A 128 8.70 2.47 -5.87
CA VAL A 128 8.96 1.71 -4.63
C VAL A 128 8.79 0.20 -4.81
N CYS A 129 7.99 -0.25 -5.80
CA CYS A 129 7.60 -1.65 -5.92
C CYS A 129 8.31 -2.37 -7.07
N ASP A 130 8.71 -3.63 -6.86
CA ASP A 130 9.24 -4.52 -7.91
C ASP A 130 8.11 -5.17 -8.71
N ARG A 131 7.02 -5.54 -8.03
CA ARG A 131 5.88 -6.30 -8.56
C ARG A 131 4.57 -5.70 -8.09
N VAL A 132 3.58 -5.70 -8.95
CA VAL A 132 2.25 -5.13 -8.69
C VAL A 132 1.17 -6.16 -8.91
N LEU A 133 0.19 -6.14 -8.00
CA LEU A 133 -1.04 -6.90 -8.09
C LEU A 133 -2.20 -5.90 -8.20
N VAL A 134 -2.79 -5.78 -9.38
CA VAL A 134 -3.95 -4.91 -9.59
C VAL A 134 -5.20 -5.64 -9.12
N MET A 135 -5.93 -5.03 -8.19
CA MET A 135 -7.13 -5.61 -7.60
C MET A 135 -8.39 -4.84 -8.02
N TYR A 136 -9.44 -5.58 -8.40
CA TYR A 136 -10.77 -5.03 -8.67
C TYR A 136 -11.84 -5.88 -8.01
N SER A 137 -12.75 -5.25 -7.27
CA SER A 137 -13.85 -5.92 -6.54
C SER A 137 -13.38 -7.15 -5.74
N GLY A 138 -12.31 -6.98 -4.93
CA GLY A 138 -11.78 -8.03 -4.06
C GLY A 138 -11.01 -9.14 -4.77
N ARG A 139 -10.68 -9.00 -6.06
CA ARG A 139 -9.95 -10.00 -6.85
C ARG A 139 -8.77 -9.40 -7.58
N ILE A 140 -7.70 -10.17 -7.67
CA ILE A 140 -6.56 -9.80 -8.51
C ILE A 140 -6.94 -10.03 -9.96
N VAL A 141 -6.82 -8.98 -10.77
CA VAL A 141 -7.14 -8.98 -12.20
C VAL A 141 -5.89 -8.97 -13.08
N GLU A 142 -4.78 -8.46 -12.57
CA GLU A 142 -3.48 -8.48 -13.23
C GLU A 142 -2.36 -8.57 -12.20
N GLU A 143 -1.33 -9.35 -12.49
CA GLU A 143 -0.08 -9.40 -11.77
C GLU A 143 1.07 -9.23 -12.77
N ALA A 144 1.90 -8.24 -12.54
CA ALA A 144 3.05 -7.97 -13.40
C ALA A 144 4.20 -7.36 -12.61
N ASN A 145 5.39 -7.38 -13.20
CA ASN A 145 6.45 -6.52 -12.76
C ASN A 145 6.09 -5.06 -13.06
N ILE A 146 6.66 -4.13 -12.30
CA ILE A 146 6.30 -2.71 -12.40
C ILE A 146 6.49 -2.15 -13.82
N TYR A 147 7.60 -2.46 -14.47
CA TYR A 147 7.91 -1.95 -15.82
C TYR A 147 6.94 -2.50 -16.88
N ASP A 148 6.59 -3.79 -16.78
CA ASP A 148 5.66 -4.43 -17.71
C ASP A 148 4.24 -3.86 -17.53
N LEU A 149 3.80 -3.61 -16.29
CA LEU A 149 2.49 -2.99 -16.02
C LEU A 149 2.36 -1.60 -16.65
N TYR A 150 3.39 -0.75 -16.50
CA TYR A 150 3.35 0.62 -17.03
C TYR A 150 3.52 0.65 -18.55
N ALA A 151 4.37 -0.23 -19.11
CA ALA A 151 4.60 -0.27 -20.56
C ALA A 151 3.46 -0.95 -21.33
N LYS A 152 2.90 -2.04 -20.78
CA LYS A 152 1.95 -2.91 -21.48
C LYS A 152 0.92 -3.53 -20.53
N PRO A 153 0.03 -2.73 -19.91
CA PRO A 153 -1.05 -3.26 -19.09
C PRO A 153 -1.92 -4.20 -19.93
N GLN A 154 -2.25 -5.36 -19.38
CA GLN A 154 -2.97 -6.40 -20.10
C GLN A 154 -4.45 -6.44 -19.77
N HIS A 155 -4.82 -6.06 -18.54
CA HIS A 155 -6.22 -5.96 -18.16
C HIS A 155 -6.77 -4.55 -18.47
N PRO A 156 -7.95 -4.42 -19.12
CA PRO A 156 -8.54 -3.11 -19.43
C PRO A 156 -8.72 -2.18 -18.22
N TYR A 157 -8.95 -2.74 -17.02
CA TYR A 157 -9.00 -1.95 -15.79
C TYR A 157 -7.64 -1.37 -15.41
N ALA A 158 -6.56 -2.16 -15.50
CA ALA A 158 -5.20 -1.67 -15.21
C ALA A 158 -4.81 -0.55 -16.18
N GLN A 159 -5.13 -0.69 -17.47
CA GLN A 159 -4.94 0.38 -18.45
C GLN A 159 -5.74 1.64 -18.09
N GLY A 160 -7.02 1.47 -17.71
CA GLY A 160 -7.86 2.58 -17.28
C GLY A 160 -7.32 3.32 -16.06
N LEU A 161 -6.78 2.60 -15.07
CA LEU A 161 -6.13 3.19 -13.90
C LEU A 161 -4.90 4.03 -14.30
N LEU A 162 -4.02 3.48 -15.16
CA LEU A 162 -2.84 4.19 -15.62
C LEU A 162 -3.20 5.46 -16.40
N ARG A 163 -4.20 5.41 -17.26
CA ARG A 163 -4.67 6.59 -18.03
C ARG A 163 -5.37 7.64 -17.18
N SER A 164 -5.94 7.25 -16.04
CA SER A 164 -6.55 8.19 -15.10
C SER A 164 -5.57 8.80 -14.08
N THR A 165 -4.30 8.36 -14.11
CA THR A 165 -3.24 8.91 -13.25
C THR A 165 -2.55 10.08 -13.95
N PRO A 166 -2.36 11.24 -13.28
CA PRO A 166 -1.63 12.36 -13.87
C PRO A 166 -0.19 11.98 -14.20
N HIS A 167 0.21 12.15 -15.45
CA HIS A 167 1.60 12.03 -15.88
C HIS A 167 2.17 13.44 -16.05
N PHE A 168 3.22 13.78 -15.31
CA PHE A 168 3.86 15.10 -15.34
C PHE A 168 4.51 15.45 -16.68
N GLU A 169 4.71 14.46 -17.56
CA GLU A 169 5.42 14.66 -18.84
C GLU A 169 4.50 14.81 -20.06
N ILE A 170 3.20 14.60 -19.91
CA ILE A 170 2.27 14.66 -21.03
C ILE A 170 1.22 15.73 -20.69
N ASP A 171 1.20 16.78 -21.50
CA ASP A 171 0.20 17.85 -21.46
C ASP A 171 -1.15 17.29 -21.97
N VAL A 172 -1.82 16.50 -21.12
CA VAL A 172 -3.12 15.90 -21.45
C VAL A 172 -4.19 16.88 -21.00
N GLU A 173 -4.88 17.51 -21.93
CA GLU A 173 -5.99 18.44 -21.66
C GLU A 173 -7.10 17.81 -20.80
N ARG A 174 -7.18 16.48 -20.72
CA ARG A 174 -8.16 15.75 -19.90
C ARG A 174 -7.71 14.35 -19.55
N LEU A 175 -7.77 13.99 -18.25
CA LEU A 175 -7.60 12.62 -17.79
C LEU A 175 -8.76 11.74 -18.28
N GLU A 176 -8.45 10.53 -18.75
CA GLU A 176 -9.46 9.55 -19.13
C GLU A 176 -10.06 8.94 -17.86
N LEU A 177 -11.36 9.13 -17.67
CA LEU A 177 -12.08 8.52 -16.54
C LEU A 177 -12.58 7.12 -16.94
N ILE A 178 -12.48 6.17 -16.01
CA ILE A 178 -13.11 4.86 -16.16
C ILE A 178 -14.63 5.05 -16.02
N PRO A 179 -15.44 4.77 -17.07
CA PRO A 179 -16.87 5.03 -17.05
C PRO A 179 -17.62 4.16 -16.04
N GLY A 180 -18.79 4.64 -15.59
CA GLY A 180 -19.68 3.91 -14.68
C GLY A 180 -19.17 3.83 -13.24
N SER A 181 -19.91 3.09 -12.41
CA SER A 181 -19.59 2.88 -10.99
C SER A 181 -19.09 1.46 -10.73
N PRO A 182 -18.27 1.24 -9.69
CA PRO A 182 -17.95 -0.11 -9.23
C PRO A 182 -19.21 -0.93 -8.93
N PRO A 183 -19.17 -2.26 -9.09
CA PRO A 183 -20.31 -3.10 -8.78
C PRO A 183 -20.65 -3.07 -7.29
N ASP A 184 -21.92 -3.26 -6.95
CA ASP A 184 -22.32 -3.46 -5.56
C ASP A 184 -21.74 -4.79 -5.06
N MET A 185 -20.89 -4.71 -4.04
CA MET A 185 -20.22 -5.87 -3.44
C MET A 185 -21.19 -6.84 -2.74
N LYS A 186 -22.46 -6.44 -2.53
CA LYS A 186 -23.51 -7.30 -1.98
C LYS A 186 -24.12 -8.24 -3.03
N ILE A 187 -23.89 -7.96 -4.32
CA ILE A 187 -24.44 -8.73 -5.43
C ILE A 187 -23.33 -9.63 -5.99
N GLU A 188 -23.59 -10.93 -6.01
CA GLU A 188 -22.67 -11.87 -6.66
C GLU A 188 -22.68 -11.69 -8.18
N VAL A 189 -21.50 -11.42 -8.75
CA VAL A 189 -21.31 -11.28 -10.19
C VAL A 189 -20.87 -12.62 -10.77
N ALA A 190 -21.66 -13.21 -11.65
CA ALA A 190 -21.37 -14.51 -12.28
C ALA A 190 -20.11 -14.44 -13.17
N GLY A 191 -19.94 -13.35 -13.93
CA GLY A 191 -18.84 -13.12 -14.86
C GLY A 191 -17.70 -12.26 -14.30
N CYS A 192 -17.02 -11.57 -15.18
CA CYS A 192 -16.01 -10.58 -14.86
C CYS A 192 -16.68 -9.35 -14.21
N SER A 193 -16.23 -8.99 -13.00
CA SER A 193 -16.79 -7.85 -12.26
C SER A 193 -16.57 -6.51 -12.98
N PHE A 194 -15.55 -6.41 -13.85
CA PHE A 194 -15.29 -5.23 -14.65
C PHE A 194 -16.08 -5.17 -15.95
N ALA A 195 -16.73 -6.26 -16.39
CA ALA A 195 -17.44 -6.34 -17.68
C ALA A 195 -18.43 -5.18 -17.95
N PRO A 196 -19.21 -4.67 -16.97
CA PRO A 196 -20.12 -3.54 -17.21
C PRO A 196 -19.43 -2.22 -17.57
N ARG A 197 -18.14 -2.08 -17.26
CA ARG A 197 -17.31 -0.87 -17.45
C ARG A 197 -16.23 -1.06 -18.51
N CYS A 198 -16.17 -2.25 -19.11
CA CYS A 198 -15.10 -2.66 -19.99
C CYS A 198 -15.51 -2.46 -21.46
N ASN A 199 -14.74 -1.69 -22.20
CA ASN A 199 -14.97 -1.49 -23.65
C ASN A 199 -14.67 -2.74 -24.47
N GLU A 200 -13.84 -3.67 -23.94
CA GLU A 200 -13.49 -4.95 -24.57
C GLU A 200 -14.42 -6.10 -24.11
N SER A 201 -15.56 -5.77 -23.49
CA SER A 201 -16.47 -6.78 -22.93
C SER A 201 -17.19 -7.57 -24.01
N THR A 202 -17.19 -8.90 -23.85
CA THR A 202 -17.97 -9.85 -24.67
C THR A 202 -19.03 -10.55 -23.83
N ASP A 203 -19.92 -11.34 -24.47
CA ASP A 203 -20.95 -12.11 -23.75
C ASP A 203 -20.32 -13.12 -22.79
N ARG A 204 -19.17 -13.68 -23.13
CA ARG A 204 -18.40 -14.56 -22.23
C ARG A 204 -17.97 -13.83 -20.95
N CYS A 205 -17.56 -12.57 -21.05
CA CYS A 205 -17.18 -11.77 -19.89
C CYS A 205 -18.34 -11.55 -18.90
N ARG A 206 -19.58 -11.57 -19.40
CA ARG A 206 -20.78 -11.37 -18.58
C ARG A 206 -21.25 -12.65 -17.88
N SER A 207 -21.02 -13.79 -18.52
CA SER A 207 -21.53 -15.10 -18.06
C SER A 207 -20.46 -15.94 -17.33
N GLU A 208 -19.19 -15.76 -17.65
CA GLU A 208 -18.11 -16.60 -17.18
C GLU A 208 -16.98 -15.77 -16.56
N ARG A 209 -16.55 -16.13 -15.36
CA ARG A 209 -15.49 -15.43 -14.64
C ARG A 209 -14.11 -15.88 -15.12
N PRO A 210 -13.23 -14.96 -15.57
CA PRO A 210 -11.86 -15.32 -15.90
C PRO A 210 -11.06 -15.65 -14.64
N THR A 211 -10.15 -16.59 -14.75
CA THR A 211 -9.13 -16.91 -13.75
C THR A 211 -7.79 -16.30 -14.16
N LEU A 212 -6.90 -16.09 -13.19
CA LEU A 212 -5.53 -15.67 -13.48
C LEU A 212 -4.84 -16.73 -14.32
N GLN A 213 -4.31 -16.31 -15.46
CA GLN A 213 -3.56 -17.14 -16.41
C GLN A 213 -2.27 -16.46 -16.79
N MET A 214 -1.22 -17.24 -16.99
CA MET A 214 0.08 -16.72 -17.44
C MET A 214 -0.06 -16.04 -18.80
N LEU A 215 0.44 -14.82 -18.91
CA LEU A 215 0.55 -14.08 -20.16
C LEU A 215 1.84 -13.26 -20.16
N GLY A 216 2.81 -13.65 -21.00
CA GLY A 216 4.15 -13.09 -20.94
C GLY A 216 4.86 -13.40 -19.62
N ASN A 217 5.40 -12.37 -18.96
CA ASN A 217 6.08 -12.47 -17.66
C ASN A 217 5.15 -12.27 -16.46
N GLY A 218 3.85 -12.08 -16.69
CA GLY A 218 2.85 -11.82 -15.66
C GLY A 218 1.66 -12.76 -15.74
N GLN A 219 0.60 -12.40 -15.02
CA GLN A 219 -0.67 -13.10 -15.03
C GLN A 219 -1.83 -12.12 -15.21
N VAL A 220 -2.85 -12.52 -15.95
CA VAL A 220 -4.05 -11.71 -16.15
C VAL A 220 -5.32 -12.55 -16.06
N ALA A 221 -6.34 -12.02 -15.41
CA ALA A 221 -7.69 -12.60 -15.33
C ALA A 221 -8.61 -11.88 -16.35
N CYS A 222 -8.39 -12.12 -17.62
CA CYS A 222 -9.15 -11.49 -18.70
C CYS A 222 -9.39 -12.47 -19.86
N TRP A 223 -10.61 -12.48 -20.44
CA TRP A 223 -10.90 -13.24 -21.66
C TRP A 223 -10.38 -12.56 -22.93
N ASN A 224 -10.26 -11.22 -22.87
CA ASN A 224 -9.79 -10.39 -23.98
C ASN A 224 -8.66 -9.49 -23.51
N PRO A 225 -7.47 -10.04 -23.15
CA PRO A 225 -6.35 -9.22 -22.73
C PRO A 225 -5.92 -8.26 -23.82
N LEU A 226 -5.53 -7.07 -23.42
CA LEU A 226 -5.07 -6.05 -24.37
C LEU A 226 -3.81 -6.54 -25.07
N LYS A 227 -3.83 -6.47 -26.40
CA LYS A 227 -2.62 -6.67 -27.20
C LYS A 227 -1.79 -5.39 -27.01
N GLY A 228 -0.62 -5.49 -26.37
CA GLY A 228 0.23 -4.32 -26.12
C GLY A 228 0.29 -3.41 -27.35
N MET A 229 0.31 -2.10 -27.11
CA MET A 229 0.50 -1.14 -28.21
C MET A 229 1.77 -1.53 -28.98
N GLN A 230 1.58 -1.84 -30.29
CA GLN A 230 2.69 -2.03 -31.23
C GLN A 230 3.33 -0.69 -31.52
#